data_dd1fa702253adc939d6c285f840b4906
#
_entry.id   dd1fa702253adc939d6c285f840b4906
#
_cell.length_a   1.000
_cell.length_b   1.000
_cell.length_c   1.000
_cell.angle_alpha   90.00
_cell.angle_beta   90.00
_cell.angle_gamma   90.00
#
_symmetry.space_group_name_H-M   'P 1'
#
loop_
_entity.id
_entity.type
_entity.pdbx_description
1 polymer ?
#
loop_
_entity_poly.entity_id
_entity_poly.type
_entity_poly.pdbx_seq_one_letter_code
_entity_poly.pdbx_strand_id
1 'polypeptide(L)'
;MIEKQTVIEKHRLHGEDTGSARVQVALLTTRINSLTDHFRTHAKDHHGRRGLLKMVGTRRRLLNYLKSNDISTYRALVTELGLRN
;
A
#
# COMPACT_ATOMS: atom_id res chain seq x y z
N MET A 1 1.82 -1.54 16.77
CA MET A 1 2.47 -1.81 15.48
C MET A 1 1.67 -2.83 14.70
N ILE A 2 1.39 -2.55 13.44
CA ILE A 2 0.61 -3.46 12.60
C ILE A 2 1.53 -4.57 12.12
N GLU A 3 1.11 -5.80 12.33
CA GLU A 3 1.90 -6.96 11.92
C GLU A 3 1.67 -7.27 10.44
N LYS A 4 2.76 -7.55 9.73
CA LYS A 4 2.70 -7.92 8.32
C LYS A 4 1.82 -9.13 8.09
N GLN A 5 1.90 -10.10 8.97
CA GLN A 5 1.13 -11.34 8.84
C GLN A 5 -0.36 -11.08 8.87
N THR A 6 -0.83 -10.22 9.76
CA THR A 6 -2.24 -9.85 9.83
C THR A 6 -2.71 -9.17 8.54
N VAL A 7 -1.89 -8.27 7.99
CA VAL A 7 -2.19 -7.60 6.74
C VAL A 7 -2.24 -8.59 5.58
N ILE A 8 -1.30 -9.51 5.51
CA ILE A 8 -1.26 -10.54 4.47
C ILE A 8 -2.49 -11.44 4.55
N GLU A 9 -2.85 -11.90 5.74
CA GLU A 9 -4.02 -12.76 5.92
C GLU A 9 -5.31 -12.07 5.50
N LYS A 10 -5.46 -10.80 5.86
CA LYS A 10 -6.64 -10.02 5.53
C LYS A 10 -6.84 -9.87 4.03
N HIS A 11 -5.76 -9.75 3.27
CA HIS A 11 -5.80 -9.48 1.84
C HIS A 11 -5.37 -10.65 0.97
N ARG A 12 -5.19 -11.80 1.57
CA ARG A 12 -4.70 -12.99 0.86
C ARG A 12 -5.72 -13.46 -0.17
N LEU A 13 -5.26 -13.58 -1.41
CA LEU A 13 -6.02 -14.15 -2.49
C LEU A 13 -5.24 -15.36 -3.03
N HIS A 14 -5.95 -16.25 -3.70
CA HIS A 14 -5.40 -17.56 -4.10
C HIS A 14 -4.48 -17.45 -5.31
N GLY A 15 -3.18 -17.20 -5.09
CA GLY A 15 -2.14 -17.41 -6.09
C GLY A 15 -2.22 -16.62 -7.39
N GLU A 16 -3.15 -15.70 -7.53
CA GLU A 16 -3.28 -14.86 -8.70
C GLU A 16 -2.31 -13.68 -8.63
N ASP A 17 -1.80 -13.21 -9.79
CA ASP A 17 -0.93 -12.04 -9.83
C ASP A 17 -1.61 -10.81 -9.22
N THR A 18 -2.90 -10.63 -9.50
CA THR A 18 -3.66 -9.52 -8.93
C THR A 18 -3.79 -9.64 -7.41
N GLY A 19 -3.85 -10.87 -6.88
CA GLY A 19 -3.84 -11.12 -5.45
C GLY A 19 -2.53 -10.71 -4.82
N SER A 20 -1.40 -11.00 -5.46
CA SER A 20 -0.09 -10.57 -4.99
C SER A 20 0.03 -9.05 -4.98
N ALA A 21 -0.44 -8.37 -6.03
CA ALA A 21 -0.44 -6.92 -6.08
C ALA A 21 -1.30 -6.32 -4.97
N ARG A 22 -2.45 -6.93 -4.69
CA ARG A 22 -3.35 -6.50 -3.61
C ARG A 22 -2.65 -6.56 -2.25
N VAL A 23 -1.96 -7.65 -1.97
CA VAL A 23 -1.21 -7.81 -0.72
C VAL A 23 -0.12 -6.75 -0.62
N GLN A 24 0.63 -6.52 -1.69
CA GLN A 24 1.69 -5.53 -1.71
C GLN A 24 1.16 -4.12 -1.46
N VAL A 25 0.03 -3.76 -2.07
CA VAL A 25 -0.60 -2.44 -1.84
C VAL A 25 -0.99 -2.29 -0.37
N ALA A 26 -1.56 -3.33 0.23
CA ALA A 26 -1.95 -3.29 1.64
C ALA A 26 -0.74 -3.10 2.55
N LEU A 27 0.34 -3.85 2.31
CA LEU A 27 1.57 -3.72 3.08
C LEU A 27 2.20 -2.35 2.92
N LEU A 28 2.27 -1.83 1.70
CA LEU A 28 2.80 -0.50 1.43
C LEU A 28 1.98 0.58 2.13
N THR A 29 0.67 0.46 2.10
CA THR A 29 -0.22 1.43 2.75
C THR A 29 0.04 1.46 4.26
N THR A 30 0.20 0.30 4.88
CA THR A 30 0.54 0.21 6.31
C THR A 30 1.86 0.92 6.60
N ARG A 31 2.89 0.68 5.81
CA ARG A 31 4.20 1.31 6.00
C ARG A 31 4.15 2.82 5.75
N ILE A 32 3.43 3.24 4.71
CA ILE A 32 3.28 4.66 4.38
C ILE A 32 2.60 5.39 5.54
N ASN A 33 1.55 4.81 6.10
CA ASN A 33 0.85 5.42 7.23
C ASN A 33 1.75 5.53 8.46
N SER A 34 2.54 4.51 8.76
CA SER A 34 3.50 4.55 9.87
C SER A 34 4.53 5.64 9.68
N LEU A 35 5.09 5.77 8.47
CA LEU A 35 6.08 6.79 8.17
C LEU A 35 5.48 8.19 8.18
N THR A 36 4.25 8.34 7.72
CA THR A 36 3.56 9.62 7.77
C THR A 36 3.43 10.11 9.21
N ASP A 37 3.07 9.22 10.12
CA ASP A 37 3.03 9.54 11.54
C ASP A 37 4.42 9.90 12.09
N HIS A 38 5.44 9.16 11.68
CA HIS A 38 6.82 9.45 12.07
C HIS A 38 7.22 10.88 11.69
N PHE A 39 6.83 11.35 10.51
CA PHE A 39 7.21 12.68 10.03
C PHE A 39 6.48 13.81 10.71
N ARG A 40 5.46 13.55 11.49
CA ARG A 40 4.82 14.58 12.32
C ARG A 40 5.78 15.08 13.39
N THR A 41 6.67 14.22 13.87
CA THR A 41 7.67 14.57 14.90
C THR A 41 9.09 14.66 14.35
N HIS A 42 9.36 14.07 13.18
CA HIS A 42 10.69 14.02 12.58
C HIS A 42 10.68 14.62 11.18
N ALA A 43 10.22 15.86 11.08
CA ALA A 43 10.02 16.52 9.78
C ALA A 43 11.30 16.69 8.96
N LYS A 44 12.48 16.65 9.60
CA LYS A 44 13.77 16.86 8.95
C LYS A 44 14.45 15.56 8.52
N ASP A 45 13.79 14.42 8.63
CA ASP A 45 14.34 13.14 8.20
C ASP A 45 14.25 13.01 6.68
N HIS A 46 15.25 13.52 5.98
CA HIS A 46 15.25 13.52 4.51
C HIS A 46 15.39 12.13 3.91
N HIS A 47 16.12 11.23 4.54
CA HIS A 47 16.27 9.86 4.07
C HIS A 47 14.94 9.11 4.16
N GLY A 48 14.24 9.26 5.27
CA GLY A 48 12.93 8.65 5.45
C GLY A 48 11.91 9.18 4.44
N ARG A 49 11.93 10.48 4.16
CA ARG A 49 11.04 11.06 3.15
C ARG A 49 11.28 10.49 1.76
N ARG A 50 12.54 10.27 1.41
CA ARG A 50 12.88 9.66 0.12
C ARG A 50 12.33 8.25 0.04
N GLY A 51 12.47 7.47 1.11
CA GLY A 51 11.89 6.13 1.21
C GLY A 51 10.38 6.14 1.08
N LEU A 52 9.72 7.09 1.75
CA LEU A 52 8.27 7.26 1.65
C LEU A 52 7.82 7.54 0.22
N LEU A 53 8.51 8.44 -0.49
CA LEU A 53 8.18 8.76 -1.87
C LEU A 53 8.33 7.55 -2.78
N LYS A 54 9.34 6.72 -2.56
CA LYS A 54 9.52 5.47 -3.32
C LYS A 54 8.35 4.51 -3.08
N MET A 55 7.91 4.37 -1.84
CA MET A 55 6.78 3.51 -1.51
C MET A 55 5.49 4.00 -2.14
N VAL A 56 5.25 5.31 -2.10
CA VAL A 56 4.07 5.92 -2.74
C VAL A 56 4.08 5.67 -4.24
N GLY A 57 5.25 5.83 -4.88
CA GLY A 57 5.40 5.56 -6.31
C GLY A 57 5.14 4.11 -6.66
N THR A 58 5.66 3.19 -5.86
CA THR A 58 5.45 1.75 -6.06
C THR A 58 3.98 1.39 -5.90
N ARG A 59 3.34 1.92 -4.85
CA ARG A 59 1.90 1.69 -4.63
C ARG A 59 1.07 2.17 -5.80
N ARG A 60 1.39 3.35 -6.35
CA ARG A 60 0.69 3.89 -7.51
C ARG A 60 0.79 2.97 -8.71
N ARG A 61 1.99 2.44 -8.98
CA ARG A 61 2.19 1.51 -10.09
C ARG A 61 1.37 0.24 -9.91
N LEU A 62 1.34 -0.31 -8.69
CA LEU A 62 0.55 -1.49 -8.39
C LEU A 62 -0.95 -1.22 -8.54
N LEU A 63 -1.41 -0.07 -8.08
CA LEU A 63 -2.81 0.32 -8.22
C LEU A 63 -3.19 0.51 -9.69
N ASN A 64 -2.32 1.09 -10.49
CA ASN A 64 -2.55 1.23 -11.92
C ASN A 64 -2.63 -0.13 -12.62
N TYR A 65 -1.76 -1.05 -12.22
CA TYR A 65 -1.81 -2.42 -12.70
C TYR A 65 -3.16 -3.07 -12.40
N LEU A 66 -3.63 -2.95 -11.16
CA LEU A 66 -4.92 -3.50 -10.75
C LEU A 66 -6.07 -2.82 -11.50
N LYS A 67 -6.00 -1.52 -11.68
CA LYS A 67 -7.03 -0.77 -12.41
C LYS A 67 -7.17 -1.26 -13.86
N SER A 68 -6.06 -1.64 -14.48
CA SER A 68 -6.05 -2.14 -15.86
C SER A 68 -6.44 -3.61 -15.96
N ASN A 69 -6.06 -4.43 -14.98
CA ASN A 69 -6.18 -5.88 -15.07
C ASN A 69 -7.30 -6.47 -14.21
N ASP A 70 -7.72 -5.77 -13.16
CA ASP A 70 -8.76 -6.26 -12.25
C ASP A 70 -9.40 -5.07 -11.55
N ILE A 71 -10.30 -4.42 -12.27
CA ILE A 71 -10.97 -3.21 -11.78
C ILE A 71 -11.77 -3.45 -10.51
N SER A 72 -12.35 -4.63 -10.34
CA SER A 72 -13.12 -4.96 -9.15
C SER A 72 -12.23 -4.95 -7.90
N THR A 73 -11.07 -5.59 -7.99
CA THR A 73 -10.09 -5.61 -6.91
C THR A 73 -9.58 -4.20 -6.62
N TYR A 74 -9.32 -3.42 -7.67
CA TYR A 74 -8.88 -2.03 -7.52
C TYR A 74 -9.90 -1.21 -6.72
N ARG A 75 -11.16 -1.26 -7.10
CA ARG A 75 -12.22 -0.50 -6.44
C ARG A 75 -12.42 -0.92 -4.99
N ALA A 76 -12.42 -2.22 -4.74
CA ALA A 76 -12.56 -2.75 -3.39
C ALA A 76 -11.41 -2.30 -2.50
N LEU A 77 -10.19 -2.34 -3.03
CA LEU A 77 -9.00 -1.99 -2.29
C LEU A 77 -8.94 -0.50 -1.98
N VAL A 78 -9.27 0.34 -2.95
CA VAL A 78 -9.32 1.79 -2.75
C VAL A 78 -10.31 2.16 -1.66
N THR A 79 -11.49 1.54 -1.68
CA THR A 79 -12.51 1.77 -0.67
C THR A 79 -12.05 1.27 0.70
N GLU A 80 -11.51 0.06 0.76
CA GLU A 80 -11.10 -0.58 2.01
C GLU A 80 -9.96 0.17 2.70
N LEU A 81 -8.98 0.62 1.93
CA LEU A 81 -7.80 1.31 2.47
C LEU A 81 -7.95 2.82 2.53
N GLY A 82 -9.06 3.36 2.06
CA GLY A 82 -9.29 4.80 2.07
C GLY A 82 -8.36 5.56 1.15
N LEU A 83 -7.93 4.96 0.07
CA LEU A 83 -7.00 5.58 -0.86
C LEU A 83 -7.70 6.54 -1.81
N ARG A 84 -6.98 7.57 -2.21
CA ARG A 84 -7.47 8.51 -3.23
C ARG A 84 -6.79 8.21 -4.55
N ASN A 85 -7.60 8.01 -5.54
CA ASN A 85 -7.08 7.88 -6.89
C ASN A 85 -8.17 8.12 -7.89
#